data_dc92d844d8a86a91bad02a8dde634430
#
_entry.id   dc92d844d8a86a91bad02a8dde634430
#
_cell.length_a   1.000
_cell.length_b   1.000
_cell.length_c   1.000
_cell.angle_alpha   90.00
_cell.angle_beta   90.00
_cell.angle_gamma   90.00
#
_symmetry.space_group_name_H-M   'P 1'
#
loop_
_entity.id
_entity.type
_entity.pdbx_description
1 polymer ?
#
loop_
_entity_poly.entity_id
_entity_poly.type
_entity_poly.pdbx_seq_one_letter_code
_entity_poly.pdbx_strand_id
1 'polypeptide(L)'
;ASLIALLMLGLWLGTRRRRLGRFLVGLSLASLWMLSTPVAATWIQSRLLQPPAPLTANELNRLKQAWRGEPAMIVILGGGLRPWSPEHEGPRLNETSMARLQFGLHLARQTGLPAGFSGGVGWAQQGADGPSIPAEADVAAIAAQDEFHHPLAFKESQSRDTAENARRSS
;
A
#
# COMPACT_ATOMS: atom_id res chain seq x y z
N ALA A 1 -11.86 15.24 -7.00
CA ALA A 1 -12.12 16.31 -7.99
C ALA A 1 -13.62 16.60 -8.15
N SER A 2 -14.49 15.62 -8.32
CA SER A 2 -15.91 15.79 -8.63
C SER A 2 -16.73 16.55 -7.55
N LEU A 3 -16.50 16.26 -6.26
CA LEU A 3 -17.20 16.90 -5.15
C LEU A 3 -16.77 18.36 -4.96
N ILE A 4 -15.48 18.65 -5.19
CA ILE A 4 -14.97 20.02 -5.16
C ILE A 4 -15.57 20.83 -6.32
N ALA A 5 -15.64 20.26 -7.51
CA ALA A 5 -16.29 20.89 -8.65
C ALA A 5 -17.78 21.16 -8.39
N LEU A 6 -18.50 20.23 -7.75
CA LEU A 6 -19.89 20.40 -7.36
C LEU A 6 -20.06 21.52 -6.31
N LEU A 7 -19.14 21.61 -5.36
CA LEU A 7 -19.09 22.70 -4.36
C LEU A 7 -18.90 24.06 -5.04
N MET A 8 -17.92 24.16 -5.93
CA MET A 8 -17.64 25.39 -6.67
C MET A 8 -18.82 25.81 -7.54
N LEU A 9 -19.46 24.86 -8.23
CA LEU A 9 -20.68 25.11 -9.00
C LEU A 9 -21.82 25.59 -8.09
N GLY A 10 -21.99 25.01 -6.92
CA GLY A 10 -22.98 25.42 -5.92
C GLY A 10 -22.75 26.83 -5.43
N LEU A 11 -21.51 27.23 -5.16
CA LEU A 11 -21.15 28.60 -4.78
C LEU A 11 -21.44 29.59 -5.92
N TRP A 12 -21.06 29.26 -7.16
CA TRP A 12 -21.34 30.12 -8.33
C TRP A 12 -22.82 30.26 -8.62
N LEU A 13 -23.59 29.16 -8.57
CA LEU A 13 -25.06 29.24 -8.72
C LEU A 13 -25.76 29.97 -7.56
N GLY A 14 -25.14 29.99 -6.38
CA GLY A 14 -25.64 30.70 -5.21
C GLY A 14 -25.80 32.19 -5.44
N THR A 15 -25.04 32.78 -6.38
CA THR A 15 -25.18 34.20 -6.78
C THR A 15 -26.43 34.47 -7.63
N ARG A 16 -26.84 33.48 -8.44
CA ARG A 16 -27.97 33.62 -9.39
C ARG A 16 -29.24 32.92 -8.92
N ARG A 17 -29.11 31.74 -8.32
CA ARG A 17 -30.22 30.90 -7.84
C ARG A 17 -29.94 30.40 -6.40
N ARG A 18 -30.13 31.30 -5.43
CA ARG A 18 -29.76 31.08 -4.01
C ARG A 18 -30.23 29.78 -3.40
N ARG A 19 -31.45 29.28 -3.75
CA ARG A 19 -31.94 28.00 -3.21
C ARG A 19 -31.16 26.79 -3.76
N LEU A 20 -30.96 26.76 -5.08
CA LEU A 20 -30.24 25.67 -5.75
C LEU A 20 -28.77 25.68 -5.35
N GLY A 21 -28.11 26.83 -5.29
CA GLY A 21 -26.73 26.97 -4.85
C GLY A 21 -26.52 26.44 -3.42
N ARG A 22 -27.37 26.84 -2.48
CA ARG A 22 -27.31 26.34 -1.09
C ARG A 22 -27.54 24.83 -0.99
N PHE A 23 -28.45 24.27 -1.79
CA PHE A 23 -28.69 22.85 -1.85
C PHE A 23 -27.44 22.08 -2.35
N LEU A 24 -26.82 22.54 -3.43
CA LEU A 24 -25.60 21.90 -3.98
C LEU A 24 -24.40 21.99 -3.02
N VAL A 25 -24.22 23.12 -2.35
CA VAL A 25 -23.19 23.27 -1.31
C VAL A 25 -23.45 22.30 -0.15
N GLY A 26 -24.68 22.27 0.36
CA GLY A 26 -25.03 21.33 1.44
C GLY A 26 -24.86 19.88 1.05
N LEU A 27 -25.28 19.51 -0.16
CA LEU A 27 -25.09 18.15 -0.69
C LEU A 27 -23.61 17.78 -0.80
N SER A 28 -22.78 18.70 -1.31
CA SER A 28 -21.33 18.47 -1.45
C SER A 28 -20.65 18.26 -0.09
N LEU A 29 -20.99 19.12 0.89
CA LEU A 29 -20.43 19.02 2.24
C LEU A 29 -20.89 17.73 2.95
N ALA A 30 -22.18 17.40 2.85
CA ALA A 30 -22.72 16.16 3.41
C ALA A 30 -22.07 14.91 2.78
N SER A 31 -21.88 14.91 1.45
CA SER A 31 -21.21 13.82 0.75
C SER A 31 -19.74 13.71 1.15
N LEU A 32 -19.02 14.81 1.27
CA LEU A 32 -17.64 14.82 1.76
C LEU A 32 -17.56 14.28 3.18
N TRP A 33 -18.42 14.74 4.06
CA TRP A 33 -18.47 14.26 5.44
C TRP A 33 -18.78 12.78 5.51
N MET A 34 -19.79 12.30 4.79
CA MET A 34 -20.20 10.90 4.74
C MET A 34 -19.06 10.00 4.22
N LEU A 35 -18.42 10.38 3.11
CA LEU A 35 -17.31 9.62 2.51
C LEU A 35 -16.02 9.64 3.35
N SER A 36 -15.89 10.61 4.26
CA SER A 36 -14.77 10.67 5.21
C SER A 36 -14.97 9.79 6.44
N THR A 37 -16.13 9.13 6.57
CA THR A 37 -16.39 8.24 7.70
C THR A 37 -15.81 6.84 7.48
N PRO A 38 -15.31 6.16 8.54
CA PRO A 38 -14.87 4.76 8.44
C PRO A 38 -16.00 3.82 7.96
N VAL A 39 -17.26 4.13 8.30
CA VAL A 39 -18.43 3.36 7.88
C VAL A 39 -18.57 3.34 6.36
N ALA A 40 -18.45 4.49 5.70
CA ALA A 40 -18.49 4.56 4.25
C ALA A 40 -17.32 3.80 3.61
N ALA A 41 -16.11 3.95 4.18
CA ALA A 41 -14.93 3.24 3.71
C ALA A 41 -15.10 1.71 3.80
N THR A 42 -15.56 1.20 4.94
CA THR A 42 -15.80 -0.24 5.13
C THR A 42 -16.92 -0.76 4.23
N TRP A 43 -17.99 0.02 4.03
CA TRP A 43 -19.07 -0.34 3.13
C TRP A 43 -18.58 -0.43 1.67
N ILE A 44 -17.82 0.56 1.20
CA ILE A 44 -17.21 0.55 -0.14
C ILE A 44 -16.28 -0.65 -0.30
N GLN A 45 -15.42 -0.89 0.70
CA GLN A 45 -14.48 -2.00 0.70
C GLN A 45 -15.21 -3.35 0.60
N SER A 46 -16.26 -3.56 1.40
CA SER A 46 -16.98 -4.84 1.44
C SER A 46 -17.86 -5.09 0.20
N ARG A 47 -18.39 -4.04 -0.42
CA ARG A 47 -19.34 -4.17 -1.53
C ARG A 47 -18.73 -4.02 -2.92
N LEU A 48 -17.74 -3.14 -3.06
CA LEU A 48 -17.15 -2.81 -4.36
C LEU A 48 -15.78 -3.46 -4.58
N LEU A 49 -14.93 -3.50 -3.56
CA LEU A 49 -13.56 -4.02 -3.73
C LEU A 49 -13.48 -5.53 -3.53
N GLN A 50 -14.39 -6.12 -2.76
CA GLN A 50 -14.43 -7.57 -2.48
C GLN A 50 -13.02 -8.15 -2.26
N PRO A 51 -12.25 -7.67 -1.27
CA PRO A 51 -10.89 -8.14 -1.06
C PRO A 51 -10.91 -9.65 -0.87
N PRO A 52 -9.87 -10.37 -1.33
CA PRO A 52 -9.77 -11.80 -1.08
C PRO A 52 -9.85 -12.10 0.42
N ALA A 53 -10.43 -13.23 0.76
CA ALA A 53 -10.54 -13.65 2.15
C ALA A 53 -9.14 -13.74 2.80
N PRO A 54 -9.01 -13.42 4.09
CA PRO A 54 -7.76 -13.59 4.80
C PRO A 54 -7.28 -15.04 4.73
N LEU A 55 -5.97 -15.24 4.55
CA LEU A 55 -5.38 -16.57 4.46
C LEU A 55 -5.53 -17.31 5.81
N THR A 56 -6.35 -18.33 5.84
CA THR A 56 -6.55 -19.17 7.02
C THR A 56 -5.49 -20.26 7.10
N ALA A 57 -5.27 -20.84 8.30
CA ALA A 57 -4.34 -21.95 8.48
C ALA A 57 -4.65 -23.17 7.57
N ASN A 58 -5.95 -23.44 7.33
CA ASN A 58 -6.37 -24.50 6.44
C ASN A 58 -6.02 -24.21 4.98
N GLU A 59 -6.22 -22.98 4.53
CA GLU A 59 -5.83 -22.57 3.18
C GLU A 59 -4.32 -22.59 3.00
N LEU A 60 -3.57 -22.13 3.99
CA LEU A 60 -2.11 -22.20 3.96
C LEU A 60 -1.62 -23.65 3.83
N ASN A 61 -2.24 -24.60 4.55
CA ASN A 61 -1.90 -26.02 4.44
C ASN A 61 -2.25 -26.60 3.05
N ARG A 62 -3.38 -26.18 2.46
CA ARG A 62 -3.73 -26.55 1.07
C ARG A 62 -2.73 -26.01 0.06
N LEU A 63 -2.32 -24.74 0.22
CA LEU A 63 -1.32 -24.12 -0.63
C LEU A 63 0.04 -24.81 -0.50
N LYS A 64 0.48 -25.16 0.72
CA LYS A 64 1.70 -25.94 0.94
C LYS A 64 1.68 -27.30 0.21
N GLN A 65 0.53 -27.96 0.17
CA GLN A 65 0.38 -29.23 -0.54
C GLN A 65 0.40 -29.01 -2.06
N ALA A 66 -0.24 -27.96 -2.55
CA ALA A 66 -0.29 -27.62 -3.97
C ALA A 66 1.09 -27.26 -4.55
N TRP A 67 1.97 -26.65 -3.74
CA TRP A 67 3.32 -26.23 -4.16
C TRP A 67 4.39 -27.32 -3.93
N ARG A 68 4.03 -28.52 -3.46
CA ARG A 68 5.01 -29.58 -3.25
C ARG A 68 5.69 -29.97 -4.56
N GLY A 69 6.99 -29.67 -4.65
CA GLY A 69 7.79 -29.98 -5.82
C GLY A 69 7.84 -28.90 -6.89
N GLU A 70 7.06 -27.82 -6.74
CA GLU A 70 7.12 -26.67 -7.63
C GLU A 70 7.98 -25.55 -7.02
N PRO A 71 8.76 -24.82 -7.83
CA PRO A 71 9.49 -23.66 -7.36
C PRO A 71 8.50 -22.56 -6.96
N ALA A 72 8.47 -22.22 -5.68
CA ALA A 72 7.57 -21.20 -5.15
C ALA A 72 8.32 -20.26 -4.21
N MET A 73 7.92 -19.00 -4.17
CA MET A 73 8.44 -18.00 -3.25
C MET A 73 7.34 -17.05 -2.78
N ILE A 74 7.59 -16.37 -1.67
CA ILE A 74 6.72 -15.31 -1.15
C ILE A 74 7.29 -13.98 -1.63
N VAL A 75 6.52 -13.25 -2.44
CA VAL A 75 6.87 -11.90 -2.88
C VAL A 75 6.10 -10.88 -2.05
N ILE A 76 6.84 -10.02 -1.34
CA ILE A 76 6.30 -8.94 -0.52
C ILE A 76 6.34 -7.65 -1.32
N LEU A 77 5.18 -7.05 -1.55
CA LEU A 77 5.08 -5.82 -2.33
C LEU A 77 5.23 -4.59 -1.44
N GLY A 78 6.05 -3.65 -1.84
CA GLY A 78 6.24 -2.38 -1.17
C GLY A 78 4.96 -1.52 -1.10
N GLY A 79 4.96 -0.57 -0.20
CA GLY A 79 3.89 0.40 0.04
C GLY A 79 4.44 1.78 0.40
N GLY A 80 5.76 1.96 0.36
CA GLY A 80 6.46 3.21 0.49
C GLY A 80 7.45 3.31 1.65
N LEU A 81 8.27 4.35 1.58
CA LEU A 81 9.29 4.68 2.56
C LEU A 81 8.92 5.95 3.35
N ARG A 82 9.45 6.04 4.56
CA ARG A 82 9.74 7.29 5.26
C ARG A 82 11.19 7.67 4.92
N PRO A 83 11.43 8.77 4.19
CA PRO A 83 12.78 9.14 3.76
C PRO A 83 13.74 9.39 4.92
N TRP A 84 13.21 9.83 6.05
CA TRP A 84 13.97 10.08 7.27
C TRP A 84 13.17 9.71 8.51
N SER A 85 13.80 9.00 9.43
CA SER A 85 13.28 8.68 10.77
C SER A 85 14.34 9.11 11.79
N PRO A 86 14.06 10.11 12.65
CA PRO A 86 15.03 10.62 13.62
C PRO A 86 15.56 9.54 14.57
N GLU A 87 14.68 8.60 14.96
CA GLU A 87 15.00 7.52 15.90
C GLU A 87 16.01 6.51 15.33
N HIS A 88 16.16 6.48 14.01
CA HIS A 88 17.02 5.53 13.30
C HIS A 88 18.09 6.23 12.44
N GLU A 89 18.11 7.56 12.46
CA GLU A 89 19.06 8.39 11.72
C GLU A 89 19.13 8.05 10.21
N GLY A 90 18.00 7.60 9.64
CA GLY A 90 17.96 7.16 8.25
C GLY A 90 16.58 6.82 7.70
N PRO A 91 16.53 6.32 6.46
CA PRO A 91 15.28 5.91 5.82
C PRO A 91 14.73 4.64 6.46
N ARG A 92 13.38 4.56 6.55
CA ARG A 92 12.66 3.41 7.10
C ARG A 92 11.47 3.04 6.22
N LEU A 93 11.03 1.79 6.30
CA LEU A 93 9.76 1.40 5.74
C LEU A 93 8.62 2.18 6.41
N ASN A 94 7.62 2.58 5.65
CA ASN A 94 6.40 3.10 6.24
C ASN A 94 5.61 1.97 6.93
N GLU A 95 4.56 2.32 7.67
CA GLU A 95 3.75 1.34 8.43
C GLU A 95 3.16 0.24 7.55
N THR A 96 2.73 0.58 6.33
CA THR A 96 2.15 -0.39 5.39
C THR A 96 3.20 -1.39 4.92
N SER A 97 4.38 -0.94 4.54
CA SER A 97 5.47 -1.81 4.09
C SER A 97 6.02 -2.66 5.21
N MET A 98 6.14 -2.10 6.41
CA MET A 98 6.59 -2.84 7.58
C MET A 98 5.59 -3.96 7.95
N ALA A 99 4.29 -3.67 7.96
CA ALA A 99 3.26 -4.68 8.22
C ALA A 99 3.28 -5.81 7.17
N ARG A 100 3.46 -5.46 5.89
CA ARG A 100 3.58 -6.45 4.81
C ARG A 100 4.85 -7.28 4.95
N LEU A 101 5.99 -6.66 5.28
CA LEU A 101 7.24 -7.37 5.53
C LEU A 101 7.08 -8.37 6.67
N GLN A 102 6.55 -7.92 7.80
CA GLN A 102 6.31 -8.77 8.97
C GLN A 102 5.41 -9.97 8.63
N PHE A 103 4.31 -9.75 7.91
CA PHE A 103 3.40 -10.81 7.52
C PHE A 103 4.03 -11.77 6.51
N GLY A 104 4.75 -11.26 5.50
CA GLY A 104 5.44 -12.09 4.51
C GLY A 104 6.53 -12.98 5.14
N LEU A 105 7.32 -12.44 6.07
CA LEU A 105 8.31 -13.20 6.82
C LEU A 105 7.67 -14.22 7.78
N HIS A 106 6.51 -13.90 8.35
CA HIS A 106 5.72 -14.87 9.12
C HIS A 106 5.29 -16.05 8.25
N LEU A 107 4.78 -15.80 7.05
CA LEU A 107 4.43 -16.83 6.09
C LEU A 107 5.66 -17.65 5.66
N ALA A 108 6.79 -17.01 5.40
CA ALA A 108 8.04 -17.69 5.03
C ALA A 108 8.47 -18.69 6.11
N ARG A 109 8.43 -18.29 7.38
CA ARG A 109 8.70 -19.19 8.51
C ARG A 109 7.72 -20.34 8.60
N GLN A 110 6.44 -20.11 8.36
CA GLN A 110 5.43 -21.16 8.42
C GLN A 110 5.50 -22.13 7.25
N THR A 111 5.87 -21.65 6.06
CA THR A 111 5.86 -22.46 4.83
C THR A 111 7.21 -23.10 4.51
N GLY A 112 8.30 -22.52 5.00
CA GLY A 112 9.66 -22.85 4.57
C GLY A 112 10.02 -22.29 3.19
N LEU A 113 9.15 -21.47 2.58
CA LEU A 113 9.42 -20.85 1.29
C LEU A 113 10.34 -19.64 1.44
N PRO A 114 11.21 -19.37 0.44
CA PRO A 114 12.01 -18.16 0.42
C PRO A 114 11.11 -16.92 0.31
N ALA A 115 11.50 -15.82 0.96
CA ALA A 115 10.82 -14.54 0.87
C ALA A 115 11.66 -13.52 0.07
N GLY A 116 11.00 -12.77 -0.78
CA GLY A 116 11.58 -11.63 -1.49
C GLY A 116 10.76 -10.37 -1.32
N PHE A 117 11.36 -9.21 -1.59
CA PHE A 117 10.69 -7.91 -1.52
C PHE A 117 10.84 -7.17 -2.85
N SER A 118 9.74 -6.60 -3.35
CA SER A 118 9.71 -5.78 -4.55
C SER A 118 9.26 -4.36 -4.19
N GLY A 119 10.11 -3.39 -4.45
CA GLY A 119 9.85 -1.98 -4.22
C GLY A 119 11.07 -1.12 -4.50
N GLY A 120 10.99 -0.26 -5.50
CA GLY A 120 12.04 0.69 -5.86
C GLY A 120 11.81 2.07 -5.26
N VAL A 121 12.19 3.11 -6.01
CA VAL A 121 11.96 4.52 -5.67
C VAL A 121 10.73 5.01 -6.42
N GLY A 122 9.66 5.32 -5.68
CA GLY A 122 8.40 5.79 -6.27
C GLY A 122 8.53 7.12 -7.03
N TRP A 123 7.64 7.33 -8.01
CA TRP A 123 7.62 8.54 -8.85
C TRP A 123 7.65 9.85 -8.05
N ALA A 124 6.96 9.91 -6.92
CA ALA A 124 6.90 11.12 -6.08
C ALA A 124 8.22 11.43 -5.38
N GLN A 125 9.15 10.49 -5.34
CA GLN A 125 10.45 10.61 -4.68
C GLN A 125 11.60 10.81 -5.67
N GLN A 126 11.32 10.67 -6.98
CA GLN A 126 12.30 10.93 -8.03
C GLN A 126 12.33 12.43 -8.36
N GLY A 127 13.49 13.04 -8.34
CA GLY A 127 13.70 14.45 -8.74
C GLY A 127 13.73 15.46 -7.61
N ALA A 128 13.79 15.06 -6.36
CA ALA A 128 14.18 15.95 -5.28
C ALA A 128 15.70 16.21 -5.37
N ASP A 129 16.10 17.47 -5.43
CA ASP A 129 17.50 17.91 -5.27
C ASP A 129 17.94 17.66 -3.83
N GLY A 130 18.14 16.39 -3.48
CA GLY A 130 18.46 15.92 -2.14
C GLY A 130 19.32 14.64 -2.17
N PRO A 131 19.77 14.13 -1.01
CA PRO A 131 20.49 12.87 -0.95
C PRO A 131 19.66 11.76 -1.61
N SER A 132 20.33 10.88 -2.37
CA SER A 132 19.65 9.79 -3.08
C SER A 132 18.87 8.92 -2.10
N ILE A 133 17.54 8.84 -2.29
CA ILE A 133 16.68 7.99 -1.48
C ILE A 133 16.93 6.54 -1.89
N PRO A 134 17.25 5.63 -0.95
CA PRO A 134 17.45 4.23 -1.28
C PRO A 134 16.16 3.58 -1.79
N ALA A 135 16.28 2.49 -2.54
CA ALA A 135 15.14 1.71 -2.95
C ALA A 135 14.44 1.07 -1.73
N GLU A 136 13.13 0.96 -1.78
CA GLU A 136 12.35 0.38 -0.70
C GLU A 136 12.79 -1.04 -0.35
N ALA A 137 13.11 -1.86 -1.38
CA ALA A 137 13.60 -3.23 -1.20
C ALA A 137 14.94 -3.30 -0.47
N ASP A 138 15.80 -2.29 -0.59
CA ASP A 138 17.07 -2.27 0.14
C ASP A 138 16.85 -1.98 1.62
N VAL A 139 15.97 -1.04 1.94
CA VAL A 139 15.57 -0.76 3.32
C VAL A 139 14.83 -1.95 3.94
N ALA A 140 13.98 -2.62 3.15
CA ALA A 140 13.29 -3.84 3.58
C ALA A 140 14.26 -4.99 3.89
N ALA A 141 15.33 -5.13 3.11
CA ALA A 141 16.33 -6.16 3.36
C ALA A 141 17.10 -5.93 4.67
N ILE A 142 17.45 -4.66 4.97
CA ILE A 142 18.06 -4.29 6.24
C ILE A 142 17.11 -4.61 7.39
N ALA A 143 15.85 -4.16 7.32
CA ALA A 143 14.85 -4.42 8.35
C ALA A 143 14.60 -5.94 8.54
N ALA A 144 14.52 -6.70 7.46
CA ALA A 144 14.34 -8.17 7.50
C ALA A 144 15.49 -8.85 8.24
N GLN A 145 16.74 -8.43 8.00
CA GLN A 145 17.91 -8.99 8.64
C GLN A 145 18.02 -8.54 10.11
N ASP A 146 17.90 -7.25 10.38
CA ASP A 146 18.25 -6.67 11.69
C ASP A 146 17.12 -6.86 12.71
N GLU A 147 15.87 -6.68 12.31
CA GLU A 147 14.73 -6.75 13.21
C GLU A 147 14.10 -8.15 13.28
N PHE A 148 14.12 -8.89 12.16
CA PHE A 148 13.45 -10.19 12.07
C PHE A 148 14.41 -11.39 11.97
N HIS A 149 15.72 -11.16 11.86
CA HIS A 149 16.75 -12.18 11.68
C HIS A 149 16.42 -13.17 10.55
N HIS A 150 15.86 -12.64 9.46
CA HIS A 150 15.41 -13.43 8.32
C HIS A 150 15.83 -12.74 7.01
N PRO A 151 16.96 -13.15 6.40
CA PRO A 151 17.44 -12.53 5.17
C PRO A 151 16.45 -12.77 4.03
N LEU A 152 16.28 -11.75 3.19
CA LEU A 152 15.49 -11.88 1.97
C LEU A 152 16.31 -12.65 0.91
N ALA A 153 15.67 -13.63 0.27
CA ALA A 153 16.27 -14.40 -0.82
C ALA A 153 16.34 -13.60 -2.13
N PHE A 154 15.47 -12.60 -2.30
CA PHE A 154 15.36 -11.79 -3.50
C PHE A 154 15.00 -10.35 -3.17
N LYS A 155 15.57 -9.39 -3.92
CA LYS A 155 15.24 -7.97 -3.88
C LYS A 155 15.00 -7.45 -5.30
N GLU A 156 13.90 -6.79 -5.51
CA GLU A 156 13.63 -6.03 -6.73
C GLU A 156 13.52 -4.54 -6.36
N SER A 157 14.42 -3.71 -6.85
CA SER A 157 14.64 -2.33 -6.42
C SER A 157 14.41 -1.28 -7.51
N GLN A 158 13.90 -1.67 -8.69
CA GLN A 158 13.77 -0.78 -9.84
C GLN A 158 12.32 -0.37 -10.13
N SER A 159 11.35 -1.05 -9.52
CA SER A 159 9.94 -0.75 -9.71
C SER A 159 9.56 0.60 -9.07
N ARG A 160 8.68 1.34 -9.75
CA ARG A 160 8.24 2.69 -9.35
C ARG A 160 6.76 2.72 -8.95
N ASP A 161 6.03 1.68 -9.27
CA ASP A 161 4.61 1.50 -8.95
C ASP A 161 4.25 0.00 -8.79
N THR A 162 3.02 -0.26 -8.35
CA THR A 162 2.53 -1.61 -8.10
C THR A 162 2.47 -2.49 -9.36
N ALA A 163 2.25 -1.89 -10.54
CA ALA A 163 2.20 -2.64 -11.80
C ALA A 163 3.62 -3.07 -12.23
N GLU A 164 4.62 -2.23 -11.99
CA GLU A 164 6.02 -2.59 -12.19
C GLU A 164 6.48 -3.63 -11.17
N ASN A 165 6.08 -3.53 -9.89
CA ASN A 165 6.36 -4.56 -8.89
C ASN A 165 5.89 -5.94 -9.37
N ALA A 166 4.65 -6.04 -9.84
CA ALA A 166 4.11 -7.32 -10.33
C ALA A 166 4.87 -7.85 -11.54
N ARG A 167 5.20 -7.00 -12.50
CA ARG A 167 5.92 -7.42 -13.74
C ARG A 167 7.38 -7.82 -13.52
N ARG A 168 8.04 -7.21 -12.52
CA ARG A 168 9.46 -7.46 -12.25
C ARG A 168 9.69 -8.59 -11.24
N SER A 169 8.62 -9.05 -10.60
CA SER A 169 8.64 -10.15 -9.62
C SER A 169 8.09 -11.47 -10.19
N SER A 170 7.68 -11.47 -11.47
CA SER A 170 7.15 -12.65 -12.16
C SER A 170 8.23 -13.42 -12.91
#